data_06cac02084f46a8d73a7f315ad806567
#
_entry.id   06cac02084f46a8d73a7f315ad806567
#
_cell.length_a   1.000
_cell.length_b   1.000
_cell.length_c   1.000
_cell.angle_alpha   90.00
_cell.angle_beta   90.00
_cell.angle_gamma   90.00
#
_symmetry.space_group_name_H-M   'P 1'
#
loop_
_entity.id
_entity.type
_entity.pdbx_description
1 polymer ?
#
loop_
_entity_poly.entity_id
_entity_poly.type
_entity_poly.pdbx_seq_one_letter_code
_entity_poly.pdbx_strand_id
1 'polypeptide(L)'
;MADLAAFEARASEAERRLAALEAKLINGGGGGGDDSDFKKSVLAKMLDLRASLGKARVETQALEKAHAEALEKNAKLQEENDKLKYRVTHLVRHVKAGTA
;
A
#
# COMPACT_ATOMS: atom_id res chain seq x y z
N MET A 1 -9.25 5.23 0.63
CA MET A 1 -9.16 4.44 -0.60
C MET A 1 -9.78 3.05 -0.41
N ALA A 2 -10.98 2.90 -0.93
CA ALA A 2 -11.73 1.64 -0.82
C ALA A 2 -10.98 0.48 -1.48
N ASP A 3 -10.26 0.75 -2.58
CA ASP A 3 -9.52 -0.28 -3.31
C ASP A 3 -8.37 -0.85 -2.50
N LEU A 4 -7.68 -0.03 -1.70
CA LEU A 4 -6.59 -0.50 -0.84
C LEU A 4 -7.11 -1.34 0.30
N ALA A 5 -8.23 -0.97 0.91
CA ALA A 5 -8.83 -1.75 1.97
C ALA A 5 -9.30 -3.11 1.45
N ALA A 6 -9.89 -3.14 0.25
CA ALA A 6 -10.29 -4.39 -0.39
C ALA A 6 -9.08 -5.26 -0.73
N PHE A 7 -8.00 -4.66 -1.21
CA PHE A 7 -6.75 -5.37 -1.48
C PHE A 7 -6.19 -5.99 -0.20
N GLU A 8 -6.13 -5.23 0.89
CA GLU A 8 -5.65 -5.72 2.18
C GLU A 8 -6.49 -6.90 2.69
N ALA A 9 -7.80 -6.81 2.58
CA ALA A 9 -8.69 -7.89 2.98
C ALA A 9 -8.45 -9.16 2.17
N ARG A 10 -8.30 -9.02 0.86
CA ARG A 10 -8.00 -10.16 -0.03
C ARG A 10 -6.64 -10.76 0.26
N ALA A 11 -5.64 -9.91 0.51
CA ALA A 11 -4.29 -10.36 0.83
C ALA A 11 -4.28 -11.15 2.14
N SER A 12 -4.96 -10.67 3.18
CA SER A 12 -5.08 -11.37 4.45
C SER A 12 -5.76 -12.72 4.29
N GLU A 13 -6.84 -12.77 3.52
CA GLU A 13 -7.56 -14.02 3.25
C GLU A 13 -6.68 -14.99 2.45
N ALA A 14 -5.97 -14.50 1.46
CA ALA A 14 -5.05 -15.32 0.66
C ALA A 14 -3.93 -15.90 1.52
N GLU A 15 -3.35 -15.10 2.39
CA GLU A 15 -2.32 -15.57 3.33
C GLU A 15 -2.85 -16.67 4.24
N ARG A 16 -4.05 -16.49 4.74
CA ARG A 16 -4.68 -17.47 5.61
C ARG A 16 -4.92 -18.79 4.88
N ARG A 17 -5.41 -18.72 3.65
CA ARG A 17 -5.63 -19.93 2.81
C ARG A 17 -4.31 -20.61 2.47
N LEU A 18 -3.27 -19.83 2.17
CA LEU A 18 -1.95 -20.39 1.89
C LEU A 18 -1.39 -21.10 3.11
N ALA A 19 -1.52 -20.50 4.29
CA ALA A 19 -1.07 -21.12 5.54
C ALA A 19 -1.82 -22.43 5.81
N ALA A 20 -3.13 -22.45 5.58
CA ALA A 20 -3.93 -23.66 5.74
C ALA A 20 -3.52 -24.75 4.76
N LEU A 21 -3.25 -24.40 3.51
CA LEU A 21 -2.77 -25.36 2.51
C LEU A 21 -1.38 -25.88 2.83
N GLU A 22 -0.48 -25.02 3.29
CA GLU A 22 0.85 -25.41 3.74
C GLU A 22 0.75 -26.45 4.85
N ALA A 23 -0.10 -26.17 5.85
CA ALA A 23 -0.30 -27.09 6.96
C ALA A 23 -0.85 -28.43 6.49
N LYS A 24 -1.78 -28.42 5.55
CA LYS A 24 -2.33 -29.68 4.99
C LYS A 24 -1.27 -30.46 4.22
N LEU A 25 -0.42 -29.78 3.46
CA LEU A 25 0.67 -30.43 2.72
C LEU A 25 1.72 -31.01 3.63
N ILE A 26 2.04 -30.33 4.71
CA ILE A 26 3.04 -30.79 5.69
C ILE A 26 2.47 -31.95 6.51
N ASN A 27 1.23 -31.81 6.98
CA ASN A 27 0.64 -32.78 7.91
C ASN A 27 -0.14 -33.90 7.23
N GLY A 28 -0.67 -33.62 6.05
CA GLY A 28 -1.52 -34.53 5.33
C GLY A 28 -0.75 -35.46 4.42
N GLY A 29 0.25 -36.13 4.94
CA GLY A 29 1.13 -37.00 4.17
C GLY A 29 0.51 -38.25 3.56
N GLY A 30 -0.75 -38.23 3.21
CA GLY A 30 -1.44 -39.38 2.66
C GLY A 30 -1.10 -39.75 1.23
N GLY A 31 -0.15 -39.10 0.58
CA GLY A 31 0.21 -39.42 -0.77
C GLY A 31 1.24 -40.52 -0.90
N GLY A 32 1.24 -41.22 -2.01
CA GLY A 32 2.28 -42.15 -2.33
C GLY A 32 3.62 -41.48 -2.61
N GLY A 33 4.69 -42.25 -2.71
CA GLY A 33 6.04 -41.75 -2.91
C GLY A 33 6.23 -40.86 -4.14
N ASP A 34 5.46 -41.09 -5.19
CA ASP A 34 5.56 -40.37 -6.44
C ASP A 34 5.11 -38.90 -6.31
N ASP A 35 4.27 -38.63 -5.34
CA ASP A 35 3.74 -37.26 -5.13
C ASP A 35 4.65 -36.39 -4.28
N SER A 36 5.71 -36.97 -3.69
CA SER A 36 6.56 -36.23 -2.77
C SER A 36 7.28 -35.07 -3.45
N ASP A 37 7.79 -35.24 -4.67
CA ASP A 37 8.44 -34.19 -5.43
C ASP A 37 7.44 -33.12 -5.86
N PHE A 38 6.26 -33.54 -6.27
CA PHE A 38 5.15 -32.64 -6.60
C PHE A 38 4.76 -31.79 -5.37
N LYS A 39 4.59 -32.45 -4.25
CA LYS A 39 4.27 -31.75 -2.98
C LYS A 39 5.34 -30.73 -2.60
N LYS A 40 6.61 -31.11 -2.72
CA LYS A 40 7.73 -30.20 -2.46
C LYS A 40 7.70 -28.99 -3.42
N SER A 41 7.45 -29.25 -4.69
CA SER A 41 7.36 -28.19 -5.70
C SER A 41 6.22 -27.24 -5.40
N VAL A 42 5.04 -27.77 -5.06
CA VAL A 42 3.87 -26.97 -4.70
C VAL A 42 4.13 -26.15 -3.45
N LEU A 43 4.72 -26.77 -2.43
CA LEU A 43 5.05 -26.08 -1.18
C LEU A 43 6.04 -24.93 -1.43
N ALA A 44 7.07 -25.16 -2.25
CA ALA A 44 8.03 -24.11 -2.60
C ALA A 44 7.34 -22.93 -3.29
N LYS A 45 6.44 -23.22 -4.25
CA LYS A 45 5.67 -22.18 -4.95
C LYS A 45 4.75 -21.43 -3.99
N MET A 46 4.14 -22.13 -3.06
CA MET A 46 3.29 -21.49 -2.05
C MET A 46 4.08 -20.57 -1.13
N LEU A 47 5.28 -20.97 -0.75
CA LEU A 47 6.17 -20.13 0.05
C LEU A 47 6.61 -18.89 -0.70
N ASP A 48 6.95 -19.05 -1.98
CA ASP A 48 7.31 -17.93 -2.84
C ASP A 48 6.15 -16.96 -3.00
N LEU A 49 4.96 -17.48 -3.23
CA LEU A 49 3.75 -16.67 -3.37
C LEU A 49 3.45 -15.92 -2.09
N ARG A 50 3.58 -16.59 -0.96
CA ARG A 50 3.39 -15.95 0.35
C ARG A 50 4.37 -14.83 0.59
N ALA A 51 5.64 -15.04 0.26
CA ALA A 51 6.67 -14.03 0.38
C ALA A 51 6.38 -12.82 -0.53
N SER A 52 5.99 -13.08 -1.77
CA SER A 52 5.61 -12.03 -2.73
C SER A 52 4.41 -11.23 -2.25
N LEU A 53 3.42 -11.91 -1.71
CA LEU A 53 2.21 -11.27 -1.18
C LEU A 53 2.53 -10.39 0.02
N GLY A 54 3.37 -10.88 0.93
CA GLY A 54 3.83 -10.11 2.08
C GLY A 54 4.57 -8.86 1.68
N LYS A 55 5.46 -8.98 0.69
CA LYS A 55 6.21 -7.85 0.14
C LYS A 55 5.28 -6.83 -0.50
N ALA A 56 4.32 -7.29 -1.30
CA ALA A 56 3.35 -6.41 -1.94
C ALA A 56 2.51 -5.65 -0.90
N ARG A 57 2.13 -6.30 0.19
CA ARG A 57 1.38 -5.66 1.27
C ARG A 57 2.19 -4.57 1.95
N VAL A 58 3.46 -4.83 2.22
CA VAL A 58 4.36 -3.84 2.83
C VAL A 58 4.52 -2.63 1.91
N GLU A 59 4.73 -2.88 0.62
CA GLU A 59 4.85 -1.81 -0.37
C GLU A 59 3.57 -0.98 -0.48
N THR A 60 2.41 -1.64 -0.45
CA THR A 60 1.11 -0.97 -0.51
C THR A 60 0.89 -0.09 0.72
N GLN A 61 1.22 -0.60 1.89
CA GLN A 61 1.10 0.17 3.14
C GLN A 61 2.02 1.39 3.14
N ALA A 62 3.27 1.22 2.68
CA ALA A 62 4.21 2.32 2.57
C ALA A 62 3.72 3.38 1.57
N LEU A 63 3.17 2.95 0.45
CA LEU A 63 2.63 3.85 -0.57
C LEU A 63 1.40 4.60 -0.04
N GLU A 64 0.53 3.92 0.69
CA GLU A 64 -0.64 4.55 1.31
C GLU A 64 -0.23 5.62 2.30
N LYS A 65 0.77 5.34 3.13
CA LYS A 65 1.31 6.30 4.08
C LYS A 65 1.92 7.50 3.37
N ALA A 66 2.74 7.26 2.35
CA ALA A 66 3.35 8.32 1.56
C ALA A 66 2.30 9.20 0.89
N HIS A 67 1.24 8.58 0.38
CA HIS A 67 0.13 9.29 -0.25
C HIS A 67 -0.60 10.19 0.75
N ALA A 68 -0.87 9.68 1.94
CA ALA A 68 -1.52 10.47 3.00
C ALA A 68 -0.66 11.67 3.41
N GLU A 69 0.65 11.46 3.56
CA GLU A 69 1.58 12.54 3.87
C GLU A 69 1.65 13.58 2.76
N ALA A 70 1.65 13.13 1.51
CA ALA A 70 1.66 14.04 0.36
C ALA A 70 0.38 14.88 0.29
N LEU A 71 -0.78 14.29 0.56
CA LEU A 71 -2.04 15.02 0.61
C LEU A 71 -2.03 16.08 1.69
N GLU A 72 -1.50 15.76 2.86
CA GLU A 72 -1.37 16.72 3.96
C GLU A 72 -0.46 17.87 3.58
N LYS A 73 0.71 17.58 3.00
CA LYS A 73 1.65 18.61 2.54
C LYS A 73 1.03 19.49 1.45
N ASN A 74 0.29 18.88 0.53
CA ASN A 74 -0.38 19.62 -0.52
C ASN A 74 -1.42 20.59 0.05
N ALA A 75 -2.17 20.15 1.05
CA ALA A 75 -3.15 21.01 1.71
C ALA A 75 -2.49 22.20 2.39
N LYS A 76 -1.38 21.98 3.09
CA LYS A 76 -0.60 23.05 3.72
C LYS A 76 -0.02 24.01 2.72
N LEU A 77 0.56 23.48 1.64
CA LEU A 77 1.13 24.31 0.57
C LEU A 77 0.07 25.16 -0.13
N GLN A 78 -1.11 24.60 -0.34
CA GLN A 78 -2.23 25.32 -0.92
C GLN A 78 -2.65 26.48 -0.02
N GLU A 79 -2.75 26.22 1.28
CA GLU A 79 -3.10 27.24 2.25
C GLU A 79 -2.06 28.37 2.27
N GLU A 80 -0.77 28.02 2.33
CA GLU A 80 0.31 28.99 2.29
C GLU A 80 0.31 29.80 0.98
N ASN A 81 0.08 29.10 -0.13
CA ASN A 81 0.02 29.73 -1.45
C ASN A 81 -1.11 30.73 -1.51
N ASP A 82 -2.27 30.39 -1.00
CA ASP A 82 -3.42 31.31 -0.96
C ASP A 82 -3.13 32.53 -0.10
N LYS A 83 -2.48 32.35 1.05
CA LYS A 83 -2.07 33.44 1.92
C LYS A 83 -1.07 34.37 1.23
N LEU A 84 -0.10 33.79 0.54
CA LEU A 84 0.90 34.58 -0.19
C LEU A 84 0.28 35.35 -1.34
N LYS A 85 -0.64 34.75 -2.08
CA LYS A 85 -1.38 35.45 -3.14
C LYS A 85 -2.18 36.61 -2.58
N TYR A 86 -2.84 36.40 -1.47
CA TYR A 86 -3.58 37.46 -0.78
C TYR A 86 -2.66 38.62 -0.39
N ARG A 87 -1.51 38.33 0.20
CA ARG A 87 -0.50 39.32 0.57
C ARG A 87 -0.02 40.10 -0.62
N VAL A 88 0.33 39.42 -1.71
CA VAL A 88 0.81 40.07 -2.92
C VAL A 88 -0.26 41.03 -3.45
N THR A 89 -1.50 40.60 -3.54
CA THR A 89 -2.61 41.44 -3.99
C THR A 89 -2.77 42.67 -3.10
N HIS A 90 -2.71 42.45 -1.79
CA HIS A 90 -2.86 43.54 -0.83
C HIS A 90 -1.72 44.53 -0.94
N LEU A 91 -0.48 44.09 -1.04
CA LEU A 91 0.69 44.93 -1.19
C LEU A 91 0.67 45.71 -2.51
N VAL A 92 0.26 45.10 -3.59
CA VAL A 92 0.13 45.78 -4.89
C VAL A 92 -0.88 46.90 -4.80
N ARG A 93 -2.03 46.65 -4.18
CA ARG A 93 -3.04 47.69 -3.96
C ARG A 93 -2.51 48.84 -3.11
N HIS A 94 -1.79 48.52 -2.06
CA HIS A 94 -1.20 49.49 -1.17
C HIS A 94 -0.18 50.36 -1.90
N VAL A 95 0.71 49.75 -2.67
CA VAL A 95 1.71 50.47 -3.45
C VAL A 95 1.03 51.37 -4.49
N LYS A 96 0.03 50.90 -5.20
CA LYS A 96 -0.71 51.68 -6.16
C LYS A 96 -1.40 52.87 -5.51
N ALA A 97 -2.00 52.69 -4.36
CA ALA A 97 -2.63 53.77 -3.61
C ALA A 97 -1.61 54.79 -3.13
N GLY A 98 -0.42 54.31 -2.71
CA GLY A 98 0.65 55.19 -2.26
C GLY A 98 1.30 55.99 -3.36
N THR A 99 1.27 55.54 -4.62
CA THR A 99 1.85 56.24 -5.76
C THR A 99 0.87 57.18 -6.47
N ALA A 100 -0.39 57.07 -6.13
CA ALA A 100 -1.40 58.00 -6.66
C ALA A 100 -1.37 59.38 -5.95
#